data_24c41d48543f5d0296409430cfb81b98
#
_entry.id   24c41d48543f5d0296409430cfb81b98
#
_cell.length_a   1.000
_cell.length_b   1.000
_cell.length_c   1.000
_cell.angle_alpha   90.00
_cell.angle_beta   90.00
_cell.angle_gamma   90.00
#
_symmetry.space_group_name_H-M   'P 1'
#
loop_
_entity.id
_entity.type
_entity.pdbx_description
1 polymer ?
#
loop_
_entity_poly.entity_id
_entity_poly.type
_entity_poly.pdbx_seq_one_letter_code
_entity_poly.pdbx_strand_id
1 'polypeptide(L)'
;MKAFEELLASSASAHGHLCPGQVVGVRMAMLGCSLIGLDDPASHEQIKKLIVYLEMDRCTGDAVAHVTGAKLGRRSLKFVDYGIMAATFVNLETGKAYRVLSTEEARDLAPFYAPEVSEKYRQQLEAYKRMPDSVLFRVQEVQVSMTEFDLPGPTRRKVSCSRCGQVIRDHREVIENNETLCKPCAHGAYFEDPKEVTWPQMNWAPVPSGQEAAASRKSKGRGQEAVSGSQ
;
A
#
# COMPACT_ATOMS: atom_id res chain seq x y z
N MET A 1 -3.34 13.66 -18.61
CA MET A 1 -4.25 12.85 -17.80
C MET A 1 -5.61 12.78 -18.48
N LYS A 2 -6.35 11.68 -18.31
CA LYS A 2 -7.72 11.54 -18.81
C LYS A 2 -8.66 12.54 -18.14
N ALA A 3 -9.87 12.76 -18.75
CA ALA A 3 -10.89 13.63 -18.18
C ALA A 3 -11.38 13.12 -16.81
N PHE A 4 -11.83 14.02 -15.96
CA PHE A 4 -12.31 13.70 -14.60
C PHE A 4 -13.43 12.64 -14.62
N GLU A 5 -14.41 12.78 -15.49
CA GLU A 5 -15.56 11.87 -15.60
C GLU A 5 -15.14 10.46 -16.00
N GLU A 6 -14.16 10.35 -16.89
CA GLU A 6 -13.62 9.05 -17.33
C GLU A 6 -12.85 8.37 -16.18
N LEU A 7 -12.00 9.12 -15.47
CA LEU A 7 -11.26 8.64 -14.32
C LEU A 7 -12.21 8.23 -13.19
N LEU A 8 -13.24 9.03 -12.91
CA LEU A 8 -14.21 8.73 -11.86
C LEU A 8 -15.01 7.47 -12.20
N ALA A 9 -15.47 7.32 -13.43
CA ALA A 9 -16.21 6.14 -13.85
C ALA A 9 -15.36 4.87 -13.75
N SER A 10 -14.10 4.93 -14.21
CA SER A 10 -13.20 3.77 -14.14
C SER A 10 -12.78 3.44 -12.69
N SER A 11 -12.56 4.45 -11.87
CA SER A 11 -12.23 4.28 -10.45
C SER A 11 -13.40 3.68 -9.66
N ALA A 12 -14.60 4.21 -9.86
CA ALA A 12 -15.82 3.70 -9.23
C ALA A 12 -16.12 2.25 -9.65
N SER A 13 -15.88 1.90 -10.92
CA SER A 13 -16.01 0.52 -11.40
C SER A 13 -15.01 -0.42 -10.73
N ALA A 14 -13.75 0.00 -10.58
CA ALA A 14 -12.72 -0.79 -9.92
C ALA A 14 -12.98 -0.93 -8.41
N HIS A 15 -13.54 0.09 -7.78
CA HIS A 15 -13.90 0.10 -6.35
C HIS A 15 -15.21 -0.66 -6.06
N GLY A 16 -16.06 -0.87 -7.07
CA GLY A 16 -17.35 -1.57 -6.97
C GLY A 16 -18.56 -0.65 -6.84
N HIS A 17 -18.41 0.62 -6.51
CA HIS A 17 -19.49 1.60 -6.46
C HIS A 17 -18.99 3.05 -6.50
N LEU A 18 -19.83 3.98 -6.88
CA LEU A 18 -19.56 5.41 -6.82
C LEU A 18 -19.90 5.96 -5.42
N CYS A 19 -18.95 6.64 -4.79
CA CYS A 19 -19.15 7.28 -3.49
C CYS A 19 -18.44 8.64 -3.42
N PRO A 20 -18.77 9.51 -2.45
CA PRO A 20 -18.07 10.79 -2.26
C PRO A 20 -16.55 10.64 -2.11
N GLY A 21 -16.08 9.57 -1.45
CA GLY A 21 -14.65 9.28 -1.31
C GLY A 21 -13.95 9.00 -2.65
N GLN A 22 -14.65 8.39 -3.61
CA GLN A 22 -14.13 8.20 -4.97
C GLN A 22 -13.99 9.54 -5.69
N VAL A 23 -14.96 10.44 -5.55
CA VAL A 23 -14.89 11.80 -6.15
C VAL A 23 -13.71 12.57 -5.57
N VAL A 24 -13.58 12.59 -4.25
CA VAL A 24 -12.47 13.26 -3.56
C VAL A 24 -11.12 12.67 -3.99
N GLY A 25 -10.99 11.35 -4.01
CA GLY A 25 -9.73 10.68 -4.33
C GLY A 25 -9.28 10.88 -5.77
N VAL A 26 -10.20 10.82 -6.74
CA VAL A 26 -9.89 11.11 -8.16
C VAL A 26 -9.40 12.55 -8.30
N ARG A 27 -10.12 13.52 -7.72
CA ARG A 27 -9.73 14.93 -7.78
C ARG A 27 -8.41 15.21 -7.05
N MET A 28 -8.21 14.60 -5.87
CA MET A 28 -6.97 14.66 -5.10
C MET A 28 -5.78 14.17 -5.92
N ALA A 29 -5.94 13.04 -6.62
CA ALA A 29 -4.89 12.47 -7.47
C ALA A 29 -4.60 13.37 -8.69
N MET A 30 -5.63 13.90 -9.34
CA MET A 30 -5.48 14.81 -10.47
C MET A 30 -4.72 16.08 -10.06
N LEU A 31 -5.13 16.70 -8.96
CA LEU A 31 -4.49 17.90 -8.42
C LEU A 31 -3.03 17.62 -8.01
N GLY A 32 -2.82 16.57 -7.21
CA GLY A 32 -1.49 16.22 -6.70
C GLY A 32 -0.50 15.90 -7.82
N CYS A 33 -0.90 15.13 -8.83
CA CYS A 33 -0.06 14.82 -9.98
C CYS A 33 0.24 16.07 -10.84
N SER A 34 -0.74 16.93 -11.03
CA SER A 34 -0.55 18.21 -11.75
C SER A 34 0.48 19.10 -11.05
N LEU A 35 0.40 19.23 -9.72
CA LEU A 35 1.32 20.05 -8.92
C LEU A 35 2.77 19.56 -9.00
N ILE A 36 3.00 18.25 -9.10
CA ILE A 36 4.34 17.69 -9.27
C ILE A 36 4.79 17.56 -10.73
N GLY A 37 3.97 18.01 -11.69
CA GLY A 37 4.30 18.00 -13.12
C GLY A 37 4.20 16.61 -13.78
N LEU A 38 3.29 15.75 -13.32
CA LEU A 38 2.98 14.46 -13.94
C LEU A 38 1.57 14.50 -14.54
N ASP A 39 1.46 14.52 -15.85
CA ASP A 39 0.22 14.64 -16.60
C ASP A 39 -0.38 13.29 -17.04
N ASP A 40 0.41 12.20 -17.00
CA ASP A 40 -0.02 10.83 -17.23
C ASP A 40 0.68 9.85 -16.26
N PRO A 41 0.40 9.96 -14.93
CA PRO A 41 1.14 9.26 -13.89
C PRO A 41 1.06 7.73 -13.99
N ALA A 42 0.00 7.20 -14.61
CA ALA A 42 -0.17 5.75 -14.81
C ALA A 42 0.62 5.22 -16.02
N SER A 43 1.16 6.06 -16.89
CA SER A 43 1.98 5.65 -18.02
C SER A 43 3.25 4.94 -17.56
N HIS A 44 3.79 4.09 -18.45
CA HIS A 44 5.02 3.34 -18.15
C HIS A 44 6.22 4.25 -17.83
N GLU A 45 6.25 5.44 -18.40
CA GLU A 45 7.32 6.42 -18.20
C GLU A 45 7.17 7.14 -16.87
N GLN A 46 5.99 7.72 -16.61
CA GLN A 46 5.79 8.58 -15.45
C GLN A 46 5.61 7.83 -14.14
N ILE A 47 5.07 6.61 -14.16
CA ILE A 47 4.88 5.79 -12.95
C ILE A 47 6.21 5.48 -12.24
N LYS A 48 7.33 5.50 -12.95
CA LYS A 48 8.67 5.29 -12.37
C LYS A 48 9.18 6.51 -11.60
N LYS A 49 8.60 7.68 -11.87
CA LYS A 49 8.95 8.96 -11.25
C LYS A 49 8.08 9.28 -10.04
N LEU A 50 7.04 8.47 -9.77
CA LEU A 50 6.02 8.77 -8.78
C LEU A 50 6.14 7.89 -7.54
N ILE A 51 6.08 8.53 -6.37
CA ILE A 51 5.71 7.91 -5.11
C ILE A 51 4.51 8.66 -4.54
N VAL A 52 3.55 7.89 -4.00
CA VAL A 52 2.38 8.41 -3.30
C VAL A 52 2.36 7.87 -1.87
N TYR A 53 2.18 8.74 -0.89
CA TYR A 53 1.91 8.39 0.49
C TYR A 53 0.43 8.63 0.77
N LEU A 54 -0.28 7.60 1.24
CA LEU A 54 -1.67 7.69 1.70
C LEU A 54 -1.68 7.73 3.23
N GLU A 55 -2.54 8.59 3.80
CA GLU A 55 -2.63 8.76 5.25
C GLU A 55 -3.89 8.14 5.85
N MET A 56 -4.68 7.42 5.03
CA MET A 56 -5.88 6.71 5.46
C MET A 56 -6.21 5.53 4.55
N ASP A 57 -6.92 4.56 5.09
CA ASP A 57 -7.40 3.32 4.46
C ASP A 57 -8.90 3.41 4.08
N ARG A 58 -9.27 4.37 3.25
CA ARG A 58 -10.66 4.61 2.81
C ARG A 58 -10.75 4.66 1.28
N CYS A 59 -11.98 4.74 0.78
CA CYS A 59 -12.31 4.82 -0.66
C CYS A 59 -11.45 5.82 -1.43
N THR A 60 -11.05 6.93 -0.80
CA THR A 60 -10.14 7.94 -1.36
C THR A 60 -8.78 7.33 -1.72
N GLY A 61 -8.25 6.43 -0.88
CA GLY A 61 -6.98 5.74 -1.13
C GLY A 61 -7.04 4.86 -2.38
N ASP A 62 -8.14 4.13 -2.58
CA ASP A 62 -8.35 3.30 -3.77
C ASP A 62 -8.40 4.15 -5.04
N ALA A 63 -9.12 5.28 -4.98
CA ALA A 63 -9.21 6.20 -6.10
C ALA A 63 -7.85 6.83 -6.44
N VAL A 64 -7.09 7.27 -5.45
CA VAL A 64 -5.74 7.79 -5.66
C VAL A 64 -4.84 6.72 -6.28
N ALA A 65 -4.86 5.49 -5.77
CA ALA A 65 -4.08 4.38 -6.32
C ALA A 65 -4.50 4.05 -7.76
N HIS A 66 -5.81 4.07 -8.05
CA HIS A 66 -6.35 3.79 -9.37
C HIS A 66 -5.90 4.84 -10.40
N VAL A 67 -6.09 6.12 -10.10
CA VAL A 67 -5.76 7.23 -11.01
C VAL A 67 -4.25 7.32 -11.27
N THR A 68 -3.45 7.15 -10.23
CA THR A 68 -1.99 7.27 -10.32
C THR A 68 -1.31 6.03 -10.84
N GLY A 69 -1.96 4.85 -10.75
CA GLY A 69 -1.33 3.56 -11.01
C GLY A 69 -0.31 3.13 -9.95
N ALA A 70 -0.18 3.89 -8.86
CA ALA A 70 0.72 3.56 -7.75
C ALA A 70 0.26 2.28 -7.03
N LYS A 71 1.21 1.43 -6.64
CA LYS A 71 0.93 0.11 -6.03
C LYS A 71 1.90 -0.19 -4.88
N LEU A 72 1.39 -0.83 -3.82
CA LEU A 72 2.21 -1.33 -2.71
C LEU A 72 3.31 -2.28 -3.19
N GLY A 73 2.98 -3.24 -4.06
CA GLY A 73 3.94 -4.22 -4.59
C GLY A 73 5.04 -3.61 -5.47
N ARG A 74 4.81 -2.43 -6.05
CA ARG A 74 5.83 -1.65 -6.77
C ARG A 74 6.61 -0.69 -5.85
N ARG A 75 6.21 -0.58 -4.59
CA ARG A 75 6.75 0.36 -3.61
C ARG A 75 6.55 1.84 -3.98
N SER A 76 5.72 2.11 -4.98
CA SER A 76 5.31 3.46 -5.39
C SER A 76 4.12 3.98 -4.59
N LEU A 77 3.35 3.10 -3.90
CA LEU A 77 2.32 3.47 -2.94
C LEU A 77 2.83 3.15 -1.53
N LYS A 78 2.74 4.11 -0.64
CA LYS A 78 3.06 3.98 0.79
C LYS A 78 1.80 4.24 1.60
N PHE A 79 1.58 3.47 2.63
CA PHE A 79 0.53 3.71 3.60
C PHE A 79 1.13 4.11 4.93
N VAL A 80 0.71 5.26 5.44
CA VAL A 80 1.09 5.80 6.74
C VAL A 80 -0.20 6.10 7.48
N ASP A 81 -0.55 5.25 8.42
CA ASP A 81 -1.83 5.30 9.13
C ASP A 81 -1.90 6.48 10.09
N TYR A 82 -2.39 7.61 9.60
CA TYR A 82 -2.70 8.79 10.40
C TYR A 82 -4.21 8.99 10.59
N GLY A 83 -5.06 8.23 9.86
CA GLY A 83 -6.50 8.42 9.83
C GLY A 83 -6.93 9.77 9.22
N ILE A 84 -6.05 10.43 8.44
CA ILE A 84 -6.28 11.74 7.83
C ILE A 84 -6.59 11.58 6.34
N MET A 85 -7.64 12.25 5.85
CA MET A 85 -8.00 12.22 4.43
C MET A 85 -7.02 13.05 3.59
N ALA A 86 -5.80 12.54 3.44
CA ALA A 86 -4.72 13.19 2.73
C ALA A 86 -3.87 12.18 1.95
N ALA A 87 -3.22 12.71 0.91
CA ALA A 87 -2.16 12.01 0.19
C ALA A 87 -1.03 12.98 -0.14
N THR A 88 0.20 12.47 -0.09
CA THR A 88 1.39 13.20 -0.54
C THR A 88 1.90 12.60 -1.83
N PHE A 89 2.09 13.45 -2.84
CA PHE A 89 2.58 13.07 -4.16
C PHE A 89 4.02 13.57 -4.29
N VAL A 90 4.92 12.70 -4.73
CA VAL A 90 6.35 13.01 -4.85
C VAL A 90 6.81 12.67 -6.25
N ASN A 91 7.43 13.63 -6.94
CA ASN A 91 8.14 13.39 -8.18
C ASN A 91 9.62 13.14 -7.88
N LEU A 92 10.08 11.91 -8.11
CA LEU A 92 11.46 11.47 -7.83
C LEU A 92 12.51 12.12 -8.74
N GLU A 93 12.11 12.63 -9.90
CA GLU A 93 13.03 13.27 -10.84
C GLU A 93 13.33 14.73 -10.44
N THR A 94 12.29 15.44 -10.01
CA THR A 94 12.39 16.87 -9.67
C THR A 94 12.53 17.14 -8.17
N GLY A 95 12.23 16.15 -7.33
CA GLY A 95 12.17 16.30 -5.88
C GLY A 95 10.93 17.05 -5.38
N LYS A 96 10.04 17.53 -6.27
CA LYS A 96 8.81 18.22 -5.87
C LYS A 96 7.89 17.28 -5.11
N ALA A 97 7.36 17.77 -4.01
CA ALA A 97 6.39 17.02 -3.21
C ALA A 97 5.28 17.93 -2.68
N TYR A 98 4.02 17.49 -2.86
CA TYR A 98 2.85 18.21 -2.36
C TYR A 98 1.94 17.23 -1.61
N ARG A 99 1.54 17.66 -0.40
CA ARG A 99 0.50 17.00 0.40
C ARG A 99 -0.83 17.67 0.11
N VAL A 100 -1.80 16.89 -0.35
CA VAL A 100 -3.17 17.33 -0.62
C VAL A 100 -4.08 16.73 0.45
N LEU A 101 -4.76 17.59 1.20
CA LEU A 101 -5.63 17.26 2.33
C LEU A 101 -7.06 17.66 1.99
N SER A 102 -8.02 16.76 2.11
CA SER A 102 -9.45 17.10 2.03
C SER A 102 -9.90 17.84 3.29
N THR A 103 -10.65 18.92 3.11
CA THR A 103 -11.14 19.73 4.23
C THR A 103 -12.46 19.17 4.77
N GLU A 104 -12.69 19.25 6.08
CA GLU A 104 -13.99 18.89 6.66
C GLU A 104 -15.04 19.96 6.36
N GLU A 105 -14.61 21.22 6.20
CA GLU A 105 -15.47 22.35 5.83
C GLU A 105 -16.17 22.12 4.49
N ALA A 106 -15.55 21.38 3.56
CA ALA A 106 -16.18 21.01 2.29
C ALA A 106 -17.46 20.19 2.48
N ARG A 107 -17.56 19.42 3.56
CA ARG A 107 -18.75 18.64 3.89
C ARG A 107 -19.91 19.56 4.29
N ASP A 108 -19.62 20.58 5.08
CA ASP A 108 -20.61 21.53 5.55
C ASP A 108 -21.09 22.46 4.43
N LEU A 109 -20.25 22.68 3.42
CA LEU A 109 -20.57 23.48 2.24
C LEU A 109 -21.32 22.69 1.15
N ALA A 110 -21.50 21.38 1.30
CA ALA A 110 -22.19 20.56 0.30
C ALA A 110 -23.58 21.07 -0.08
N PRO A 111 -24.44 21.55 0.86
CA PRO A 111 -25.74 22.13 0.51
C PRO A 111 -25.66 23.37 -0.38
N PHE A 112 -24.57 24.14 -0.29
CA PHE A 112 -24.37 25.32 -1.13
C PHE A 112 -24.03 24.95 -2.58
N TYR A 113 -23.26 23.87 -2.79
CA TYR A 113 -22.81 23.44 -4.11
C TYR A 113 -23.77 22.46 -4.81
N ALA A 114 -24.70 21.82 -4.08
CA ALA A 114 -25.73 20.95 -4.61
C ALA A 114 -27.07 21.16 -3.88
N PRO A 115 -27.64 22.37 -3.92
CA PRO A 115 -28.88 22.71 -3.19
C PRO A 115 -30.11 21.95 -3.67
N GLU A 116 -30.10 21.47 -4.92
CA GLU A 116 -31.18 20.70 -5.52
C GLU A 116 -31.26 19.24 -5.04
N VAL A 117 -30.22 18.75 -4.33
CA VAL A 117 -30.14 17.37 -3.83
C VAL A 117 -30.40 17.37 -2.33
N SER A 118 -31.50 16.77 -1.88
CA SER A 118 -31.91 16.74 -0.46
C SER A 118 -31.30 15.57 0.32
N GLU A 119 -30.98 14.44 -0.35
CA GLU A 119 -30.37 13.29 0.30
C GLU A 119 -28.87 13.55 0.54
N LYS A 120 -28.47 13.55 1.81
CA LYS A 120 -27.14 14.00 2.29
C LYS A 120 -25.96 13.36 1.56
N TYR A 121 -26.00 12.05 1.35
CA TYR A 121 -24.92 11.34 0.71
C TYR A 121 -24.76 11.71 -0.77
N ARG A 122 -25.90 11.77 -1.49
CA ARG A 122 -25.96 12.20 -2.90
C ARG A 122 -25.59 13.68 -3.03
N GLN A 123 -26.00 14.50 -2.08
CA GLN A 123 -25.67 15.93 -2.04
C GLN A 123 -24.14 16.11 -1.93
N GLN A 124 -23.47 15.41 -1.02
CA GLN A 124 -22.01 15.45 -0.91
C GLN A 124 -21.33 14.97 -2.22
N LEU A 125 -21.84 13.90 -2.81
CA LEU A 125 -21.28 13.36 -4.06
C LEU A 125 -21.36 14.40 -5.18
N GLU A 126 -22.52 15.04 -5.38
CA GLU A 126 -22.69 16.06 -6.44
C GLU A 126 -21.93 17.36 -6.12
N ALA A 127 -21.93 17.77 -4.85
CA ALA A 127 -21.18 18.94 -4.41
C ALA A 127 -19.68 18.78 -4.65
N TYR A 128 -19.10 17.65 -4.28
CA TYR A 128 -17.66 17.41 -4.45
C TYR A 128 -17.21 17.33 -5.92
N LYS A 129 -18.11 17.04 -6.85
CA LYS A 129 -17.85 17.17 -8.30
C LYS A 129 -17.72 18.63 -8.75
N ARG A 130 -18.45 19.55 -8.09
CA ARG A 130 -18.62 20.95 -8.50
C ARG A 130 -17.74 21.95 -7.73
N MET A 131 -17.36 21.60 -6.51
CA MET A 131 -16.54 22.47 -5.65
C MET A 131 -15.23 22.83 -6.34
N PRO A 132 -14.75 24.07 -6.27
CA PRO A 132 -13.37 24.40 -6.63
C PRO A 132 -12.37 23.61 -5.77
N ASP A 133 -11.18 23.32 -6.32
CA ASP A 133 -10.13 22.61 -5.57
C ASP A 133 -9.72 23.36 -4.31
N SER A 134 -9.74 24.71 -4.33
CA SER A 134 -9.43 25.56 -3.19
C SER A 134 -10.43 25.46 -2.03
N VAL A 135 -11.63 24.93 -2.28
CA VAL A 135 -12.66 24.67 -1.26
C VAL A 135 -12.54 23.24 -0.76
N LEU A 136 -12.31 22.30 -1.68
CA LEU A 136 -12.27 20.88 -1.36
C LEU A 136 -10.95 20.46 -0.70
N PHE A 137 -9.85 21.15 -1.00
CA PHE A 137 -8.51 20.77 -0.55
C PHE A 137 -7.72 21.92 0.07
N ARG A 138 -6.91 21.54 1.04
CA ARG A 138 -5.68 22.26 1.42
C ARG A 138 -4.49 21.60 0.75
N VAL A 139 -3.57 22.42 0.25
CA VAL A 139 -2.34 21.95 -0.39
C VAL A 139 -1.15 22.48 0.39
N GLN A 140 -0.20 21.61 0.67
CA GLN A 140 1.04 21.93 1.36
C GLN A 140 2.22 21.48 0.49
N GLU A 141 3.14 22.37 0.20
CA GLU A 141 4.45 21.97 -0.30
C GLU A 141 5.23 21.37 0.86
N VAL A 142 5.81 20.17 0.67
CA VAL A 142 6.46 19.42 1.73
C VAL A 142 7.80 18.85 1.25
N GLN A 143 8.67 18.55 2.20
CA GLN A 143 9.87 17.75 1.95
C GLN A 143 9.66 16.36 2.55
N VAL A 144 9.89 15.32 1.73
CA VAL A 144 9.76 13.93 2.18
C VAL A 144 11.15 13.32 2.30
N SER A 145 11.53 12.97 3.52
CA SER A 145 12.79 12.26 3.77
C SER A 145 12.64 10.82 3.29
N MET A 146 13.43 10.45 2.29
CA MET A 146 13.47 9.11 1.73
C MET A 146 14.90 8.60 1.68
N THR A 147 15.06 7.33 1.96
CA THR A 147 16.32 6.61 1.76
C THR A 147 16.27 5.81 0.46
N GLU A 148 17.41 5.29 0.01
CA GLU A 148 17.44 4.36 -1.12
C GLU A 148 16.53 3.12 -0.90
N PHE A 149 16.31 2.73 0.38
CA PHE A 149 15.44 1.62 0.77
C PHE A 149 13.95 1.93 0.62
N ASP A 150 13.57 3.18 0.39
CA ASP A 150 12.18 3.60 0.17
C ASP A 150 11.80 3.66 -1.29
N LEU A 151 12.78 3.73 -2.19
CA LEU A 151 12.58 3.87 -3.62
C LEU A 151 11.95 2.61 -4.23
N PRO A 152 11.19 2.74 -5.34
CA PRO A 152 10.74 1.62 -6.15
C PRO A 152 11.91 0.73 -6.59
N GLY A 153 11.66 -0.58 -6.70
CA GLY A 153 12.67 -1.54 -7.16
C GLY A 153 12.75 -2.81 -6.31
N PRO A 154 13.74 -3.68 -6.59
CA PRO A 154 13.93 -4.93 -5.87
C PRO A 154 14.41 -4.68 -4.43
N THR A 155 14.32 -5.71 -3.60
CA THR A 155 14.91 -5.70 -2.25
C THR A 155 16.41 -5.45 -2.32
N ARG A 156 16.90 -4.44 -1.60
CA ARG A 156 18.32 -4.02 -1.59
C ARG A 156 19.10 -4.61 -0.43
N ARG A 157 18.43 -4.89 0.70
CA ARG A 157 19.04 -5.42 1.91
C ARG A 157 18.14 -6.42 2.61
N LYS A 158 18.75 -7.46 3.21
CA LYS A 158 18.07 -8.45 4.05
C LYS A 158 18.90 -8.68 5.30
N VAL A 159 18.23 -8.77 6.44
CA VAL A 159 18.80 -9.16 7.72
C VAL A 159 17.85 -10.13 8.42
N SER A 160 18.37 -10.95 9.35
CA SER A 160 17.51 -11.85 10.13
C SER A 160 17.27 -11.25 11.52
N CYS A 161 16.05 -11.39 12.03
CA CYS A 161 15.73 -11.04 13.40
C CYS A 161 16.45 -11.98 14.36
N SER A 162 17.20 -11.42 15.33
CA SER A 162 17.93 -12.21 16.34
C SER A 162 17.02 -13.05 17.22
N ARG A 163 15.75 -12.62 17.41
CA ARG A 163 14.81 -13.27 18.32
C ARG A 163 13.97 -14.36 17.63
N CYS A 164 13.40 -14.10 16.46
CA CYS A 164 12.47 -15.04 15.79
C CYS A 164 13.01 -15.61 14.45
N GLY A 165 14.20 -15.22 14.00
CA GLY A 165 14.82 -15.71 12.76
C GLY A 165 14.17 -15.19 11.46
N GLN A 166 13.06 -14.46 11.52
CA GLN A 166 12.38 -13.96 10.32
C GLN A 166 13.25 -12.95 9.56
N VAL A 167 13.19 -13.01 8.22
CA VAL A 167 13.95 -12.12 7.35
C VAL A 167 13.26 -10.77 7.22
N ILE A 168 13.96 -9.73 7.60
CA ILE A 168 13.57 -8.32 7.48
C ILE A 168 14.22 -7.74 6.23
N ARG A 169 13.48 -6.91 5.50
CA ARG A 169 13.93 -6.31 4.24
C ARG A 169 14.01 -4.81 4.34
N ASP A 170 15.00 -4.26 3.60
CA ASP A 170 15.06 -2.83 3.26
C ASP A 170 14.98 -1.90 4.46
N HIS A 171 15.82 -2.17 5.43
CA HIS A 171 16.05 -1.30 6.61
C HIS A 171 14.79 -1.11 7.48
N ARG A 172 13.94 -2.17 7.61
CA ARG A 172 12.79 -2.16 8.52
C ARG A 172 13.07 -2.85 9.86
N GLU A 173 14.32 -3.24 10.08
CA GLU A 173 14.75 -3.71 11.39
C GLU A 173 14.76 -2.59 12.43
N VAL A 174 14.59 -2.97 13.67
CA VAL A 174 14.76 -2.15 14.86
C VAL A 174 16.04 -2.62 15.54
N ILE A 175 16.93 -1.69 15.88
CA ILE A 175 18.14 -2.01 16.63
C ILE A 175 17.93 -1.59 18.08
N GLU A 176 17.88 -2.56 18.97
CA GLU A 176 17.74 -2.35 20.41
C GLU A 176 18.77 -3.20 21.16
N ASN A 177 19.48 -2.62 22.12
CA ASN A 177 20.48 -3.32 22.93
C ASN A 177 21.50 -4.14 22.11
N ASN A 178 21.91 -3.62 20.94
CA ASN A 178 22.77 -4.29 19.98
C ASN A 178 22.18 -5.56 19.34
N GLU A 179 20.85 -5.76 19.45
CA GLU A 179 20.11 -6.81 18.77
C GLU A 179 19.42 -6.26 17.52
N THR A 180 19.38 -7.08 16.45
CA THR A 180 18.61 -6.78 15.24
C THR A 180 17.25 -7.43 15.37
N LEU A 181 16.18 -6.65 15.54
CA LEU A 181 14.83 -7.14 15.77
C LEU A 181 13.88 -6.78 14.61
N CYS A 182 12.90 -7.65 14.33
CA CYS A 182 11.76 -7.25 13.54
C CYS A 182 10.80 -6.41 14.40
N LYS A 183 9.97 -5.56 13.75
CA LYS A 183 9.00 -4.72 14.46
C LYS A 183 8.09 -5.50 15.43
N PRO A 184 7.55 -6.68 15.07
CA PRO A 184 6.79 -7.50 16.01
C PRO A 184 7.57 -7.90 17.26
N CYS A 185 8.86 -8.24 17.12
CA CYS A 185 9.69 -8.61 18.27
C CYS A 185 10.10 -7.42 19.13
N ALA A 186 10.24 -6.23 18.53
CA ALA A 186 10.59 -4.99 19.24
C ALA A 186 9.38 -4.35 19.92
N HIS A 187 8.24 -4.26 19.22
CA HIS A 187 7.09 -3.42 19.64
C HIS A 187 5.80 -4.21 19.92
N GLY A 188 5.83 -5.54 19.74
CA GLY A 188 4.63 -6.38 19.77
C GLY A 188 4.01 -6.59 18.39
N ALA A 189 3.37 -7.74 18.20
CA ALA A 189 2.63 -8.09 17.00
C ALA A 189 1.18 -7.65 17.12
N TYR A 190 0.48 -7.51 15.97
CA TYR A 190 -0.97 -7.28 15.94
C TYR A 190 -1.79 -8.56 16.19
N PHE A 191 -1.14 -9.70 16.35
CA PHE A 191 -1.74 -11.01 16.62
C PHE A 191 -1.15 -11.60 17.90
N GLU A 192 -1.90 -12.50 18.53
CA GLU A 192 -1.55 -13.19 19.79
C GLU A 192 -1.45 -14.69 19.56
N ASP A 193 -0.67 -15.38 20.37
CA ASP A 193 -0.55 -16.85 20.47
C ASP A 193 -0.41 -17.58 19.11
N PRO A 194 0.55 -17.22 18.24
CA PRO A 194 0.71 -17.87 16.95
C PRO A 194 1.10 -19.34 17.14
N LYS A 195 0.36 -20.24 16.49
CA LYS A 195 0.65 -21.68 16.46
C LYS A 195 1.10 -22.06 15.06
N GLU A 196 2.25 -22.74 14.97
CA GLU A 196 2.71 -23.28 13.70
C GLU A 196 1.77 -24.37 13.21
N VAL A 197 1.32 -24.27 11.97
CA VAL A 197 0.54 -25.31 11.28
C VAL A 197 1.48 -26.02 10.31
N THR A 198 1.70 -27.31 10.54
CA THR A 198 2.57 -28.11 9.70
C THR A 198 1.86 -28.59 8.43
N TRP A 199 2.61 -28.78 7.34
CA TRP A 199 2.08 -29.22 6.05
C TRP A 199 1.25 -30.52 6.08
N PRO A 200 1.57 -31.55 6.89
CA PRO A 200 0.73 -32.74 7.02
C PRO A 200 -0.70 -32.46 7.54
N GLN A 201 -0.91 -31.34 8.21
CA GLN A 201 -2.22 -30.89 8.70
C GLN A 201 -2.99 -30.04 7.67
N MET A 202 -2.36 -29.70 6.55
CA MET A 202 -2.91 -28.80 5.53
C MET A 202 -3.25 -29.59 4.26
N ASN A 203 -4.33 -30.38 4.28
CA ASN A 203 -4.76 -31.23 3.17
C ASN A 203 -5.09 -30.50 1.86
N TRP A 204 -5.20 -29.16 1.90
CA TRP A 204 -5.48 -28.33 0.74
C TRP A 204 -4.25 -27.90 -0.05
N ALA A 205 -3.06 -28.04 0.51
CA ALA A 205 -1.83 -27.59 -0.14
C ALA A 205 -1.17 -28.74 -0.91
N PRO A 206 -0.96 -28.61 -2.23
CA PRO A 206 -0.23 -29.62 -3.00
C PRO A 206 1.21 -29.71 -2.52
N VAL A 207 1.69 -30.91 -2.23
CA VAL A 207 3.12 -31.14 -1.94
C VAL A 207 3.91 -30.96 -3.22
N PRO A 208 4.93 -30.07 -3.27
CA PRO A 208 5.79 -29.94 -4.42
C PRO A 208 6.44 -31.30 -4.76
N SER A 209 6.34 -31.73 -6.01
CA SER A 209 6.78 -33.05 -6.50
C SER A 209 8.24 -33.42 -6.17
N GLY A 210 9.08 -32.45 -5.81
CA GLY A 210 10.46 -32.68 -5.37
C GLY A 210 10.63 -33.06 -3.90
N GLN A 211 9.62 -32.89 -3.03
CA GLN A 211 9.72 -33.22 -1.60
C GLN A 211 9.37 -34.67 -1.27
N GLU A 212 8.53 -35.33 -2.08
CA GLU A 212 8.24 -36.78 -1.93
C GLU A 212 9.49 -37.64 -2.14
N ALA A 213 10.36 -37.22 -3.06
CA ALA A 213 11.62 -37.91 -3.33
C ALA A 213 12.64 -37.82 -2.18
N ALA A 214 12.61 -36.77 -1.39
CA ALA A 214 13.52 -36.56 -0.26
C ALA A 214 13.07 -37.31 1.01
N ALA A 215 11.76 -37.41 1.26
CA ALA A 215 11.19 -38.17 2.38
C ALA A 215 11.37 -39.70 2.18
N SER A 216 11.20 -40.20 0.92
CA SER A 216 11.39 -41.59 0.58
C SER A 216 12.87 -42.05 0.68
N ARG A 217 13.84 -41.16 0.43
CA ARG A 217 15.29 -41.49 0.58
C ARG A 217 15.72 -41.56 2.05
N LYS A 218 15.13 -40.80 2.97
CA LYS A 218 15.46 -40.88 4.40
C LYS A 218 14.91 -42.15 5.06
N SER A 219 13.81 -42.72 4.58
CA SER A 219 13.24 -43.96 5.12
C SER A 219 13.99 -45.22 4.66
N LYS A 220 14.65 -45.19 3.48
CA LYS A 220 15.47 -46.34 2.97
C LYS A 220 16.90 -46.37 3.51
N GLY A 221 17.39 -45.26 4.11
CA GLY A 221 18.76 -45.19 4.64
C GLY A 221 18.92 -45.69 6.08
N ARG A 222 17.83 -46.05 6.80
CA ARG A 222 17.87 -46.57 8.17
C ARG A 222 17.68 -48.08 8.32
N GLY A 223 17.63 -48.82 7.22
CA GLY A 223 17.34 -50.25 7.21
C GLY A 223 18.51 -51.20 6.86
N GLN A 224 19.76 -50.74 6.77
CA GLN A 224 20.91 -51.61 6.42
C GLN A 224 22.16 -51.31 7.26
N GLU A 225 22.06 -51.42 8.58
CA GLU A 225 23.23 -51.60 9.45
C GLU A 225 22.82 -52.36 10.70
N ALA A 226 22.64 -53.65 10.57
CA ALA A 226 22.78 -54.61 11.64
C ALA A 226 22.63 -56.01 11.08
N VAL A 227 23.69 -56.65 10.64
CA VAL A 227 24.04 -58.08 10.77
C VAL A 227 25.36 -58.31 10.05
N SER A 228 26.48 -58.35 10.70
CA SER A 228 27.56 -59.29 10.53
C SER A 228 28.65 -59.04 11.56
N GLY A 229 28.60 -59.84 12.61
CA GLY A 229 29.67 -59.90 13.59
C GLY A 229 29.46 -61.15 14.44
N SER A 230 29.98 -62.29 13.98
CA SER A 230 30.35 -63.43 14.81
C SER A 230 30.97 -64.53 13.95
N GLN A 231 32.26 -64.56 13.87
CA GLN A 231 33.16 -65.70 14.17
C GLN A 231 34.58 -65.27 13.87
#